data_3ed391289f1655f6f700383cb664238e
#
_entry.id   3ed391289f1655f6f700383cb664238e
#
_cell.length_a   1.000
_cell.length_b   1.000
_cell.length_c   1.000
_cell.angle_alpha   90.00
_cell.angle_beta   90.00
_cell.angle_gamma   90.00
#
_symmetry.space_group_name_H-M   'P 1'
#
loop_
_entity.id
_entity.type
_entity.pdbx_description
1 polymer ?
#
loop_
_entity_poly.entity_id
_entity_poly.type
_entity_poly.pdbx_seq_one_letter_code
_entity_poly.pdbx_strand_id
1 'polypeptide(L)'
;MAAISAKRRSSTTRPPVYYQLAASFNIPFHHLPVTAATNPQAEARLLEIVEQEGAELVVLARYMQVLSNDLCHALEGQAINIHHSFLPSFKGAKPYWQAHERGVKIIGATAHYVTADLDEGPIVEQDIARVDHSNDPQELTAIGRDVESAVLARAVTWHAQRRVLMNGHTTVVFK
;
A
#
# COMPACT_ATOMS: atom_id res chain seq x y z
N MET A 1 17.02 0.77 -3.98
CA MET A 1 15.63 0.25 -3.88
C MET A 1 15.67 -1.12 -3.21
N ALA A 2 14.92 -1.32 -2.14
CA ALA A 2 14.85 -2.60 -1.43
C ALA A 2 13.38 -3.04 -1.31
N ALA A 3 13.12 -4.34 -1.23
CA ALA A 3 11.81 -4.91 -1.00
C ALA A 3 11.73 -5.48 0.42
N ILE A 4 10.72 -5.07 1.16
CA ILE A 4 10.49 -5.54 2.52
C ILE A 4 9.14 -6.25 2.56
N SER A 5 9.13 -7.48 3.11
CA SER A 5 7.90 -8.21 3.35
C SER A 5 7.64 -8.32 4.85
N ALA A 6 6.67 -7.57 5.35
CA ALA A 6 6.16 -7.68 6.71
C ALA A 6 4.90 -8.55 6.70
N LYS A 7 5.03 -9.83 7.02
CA LYS A 7 3.91 -10.78 7.00
C LYS A 7 3.79 -11.53 8.32
N ARG A 8 2.55 -11.70 8.82
CA ARG A 8 2.29 -12.62 9.94
C ARG A 8 2.85 -14.01 9.61
N ARG A 9 3.54 -14.65 10.57
CA ARG A 9 4.09 -15.99 10.42
C ARG A 9 3.03 -16.93 9.84
N SER A 10 3.22 -17.37 8.60
CA SER A 10 2.66 -18.65 8.17
C SER A 10 3.70 -19.72 8.48
N SER A 11 3.27 -20.88 8.93
CA SER A 11 4.12 -22.02 9.33
C SER A 11 4.87 -22.67 8.16
N THR A 12 4.94 -22.04 7.01
CA THR A 12 5.58 -22.61 5.81
C THR A 12 6.98 -22.05 5.65
N THR A 13 7.96 -22.94 5.61
CA THR A 13 9.39 -22.70 5.33
C THR A 13 9.70 -22.22 3.91
N ARG A 14 8.68 -21.93 3.10
CA ARG A 14 8.89 -21.39 1.74
C ARG A 14 9.13 -19.88 1.80
N PRO A 15 10.16 -19.41 1.06
CA PRO A 15 10.36 -17.96 0.93
C PRO A 15 9.09 -17.30 0.34
N PRO A 16 8.79 -16.06 0.75
CA PRO A 16 7.64 -15.32 0.21
C PRO A 16 7.67 -15.32 -1.31
N VAL A 17 6.50 -15.40 -1.95
CA VAL A 17 6.35 -15.41 -3.41
C VAL A 17 7.14 -14.26 -4.08
N TYR A 18 7.23 -13.13 -3.41
CA TYR A 18 7.93 -11.94 -3.90
C TYR A 18 9.46 -12.02 -3.79
N TYR A 19 10.03 -12.97 -3.06
CA TYR A 19 11.48 -13.15 -2.96
C TYR A 19 12.11 -13.44 -4.33
N GLN A 20 11.55 -14.39 -5.06
CA GLN A 20 12.04 -14.76 -6.39
C GLN A 20 11.93 -13.60 -7.39
N LEU A 21 10.84 -12.85 -7.30
CA LEU A 21 10.64 -11.67 -8.14
C LEU A 21 11.66 -10.58 -7.82
N ALA A 22 11.90 -10.26 -6.54
CA ALA A 22 12.92 -9.29 -6.14
C ALA A 22 14.31 -9.73 -6.61
N ALA A 23 14.65 -11.01 -6.43
CA ALA A 23 15.92 -11.57 -6.85
C ALA A 23 16.14 -11.48 -8.38
N SER A 24 15.07 -11.68 -9.18
CA SER A 24 15.17 -11.57 -10.65
C SER A 24 15.49 -10.14 -11.14
N PHE A 25 15.24 -9.14 -10.32
CA PHE A 25 15.57 -7.73 -10.57
C PHE A 25 16.78 -7.24 -9.79
N ASN A 26 17.53 -8.14 -9.12
CA ASN A 26 18.63 -7.80 -8.21
C ASN A 26 18.25 -6.78 -7.12
N ILE A 27 17.00 -6.89 -6.61
CA ILE A 27 16.50 -6.03 -5.54
C ILE A 27 16.74 -6.72 -4.20
N PRO A 28 17.45 -6.09 -3.23
CA PRO A 28 17.55 -6.60 -1.88
C PRO A 28 16.17 -6.90 -1.29
N PHE A 29 16.02 -8.06 -0.66
CA PHE A 29 14.76 -8.50 -0.09
C PHE A 29 14.92 -8.83 1.39
N HIS A 30 14.18 -8.12 2.24
CA HIS A 30 14.16 -8.30 3.67
C HIS A 30 12.81 -8.91 4.10
N HIS A 31 12.87 -10.00 4.86
CA HIS A 31 11.68 -10.59 5.45
C HIS A 31 11.61 -10.26 6.95
N LEU A 32 10.61 -9.49 7.34
CA LEU A 32 10.33 -9.13 8.73
C LEU A 32 9.11 -9.91 9.22
N PRO A 33 9.28 -10.97 10.01
CA PRO A 33 8.14 -11.67 10.59
C PRO A 33 7.49 -10.81 11.67
N VAL A 34 6.22 -10.48 11.50
CA VAL A 34 5.47 -9.61 12.41
C VAL A 34 4.41 -10.42 13.16
N THR A 35 4.37 -10.22 14.47
CA THR A 35 3.30 -10.65 15.37
C THR A 35 2.86 -9.47 16.22
N ALA A 36 1.73 -9.54 16.91
CA ALA A 36 1.33 -8.48 17.82
C ALA A 36 2.41 -8.12 18.87
N ALA A 37 3.18 -9.13 19.31
CA ALA A 37 4.26 -8.93 20.30
C ALA A 37 5.57 -8.39 19.70
N THR A 38 5.81 -8.59 18.40
CA THR A 38 7.06 -8.19 17.73
C THR A 38 6.91 -6.99 16.81
N ASN A 39 5.72 -6.36 16.79
CA ASN A 39 5.47 -5.22 15.90
C ASN A 39 6.43 -4.05 16.15
N PRO A 40 6.70 -3.61 17.39
CA PRO A 40 7.63 -2.50 17.62
C PRO A 40 9.05 -2.78 17.13
N GLN A 41 9.56 -4.02 17.34
CA GLN A 41 10.88 -4.43 16.86
C GLN A 41 10.92 -4.52 15.33
N ALA A 42 9.82 -4.94 14.70
CA ALA A 42 9.73 -5.00 13.24
C ALA A 42 9.69 -3.58 12.63
N GLU A 43 9.01 -2.63 13.26
CA GLU A 43 8.99 -1.24 12.84
C GLU A 43 10.35 -0.56 13.01
N ALA A 44 11.03 -0.78 14.14
CA ALA A 44 12.40 -0.31 14.34
C ALA A 44 13.34 -0.87 13.26
N ARG A 45 13.26 -2.17 12.97
CA ARG A 45 14.05 -2.80 11.92
C ARG A 45 13.72 -2.28 10.52
N LEU A 46 12.46 -1.93 10.27
CA LEU A 46 12.06 -1.31 9.01
C LEU A 46 12.75 0.05 8.84
N LEU A 47 12.76 0.91 9.86
CA LEU A 47 13.46 2.19 9.82
C LEU A 47 14.95 2.04 9.61
N GLU A 48 15.60 1.08 10.29
CA GLU A 48 17.01 0.78 10.06
C GLU A 48 17.31 0.39 8.61
N ILE A 49 16.43 -0.42 7.98
CA ILE A 49 16.59 -0.81 6.57
C ILE A 49 16.39 0.41 5.66
N VAL A 50 15.39 1.25 5.92
CA VAL A 50 15.15 2.49 5.17
C VAL A 50 16.39 3.37 5.17
N GLU A 51 17.02 3.54 6.34
CA GLU A 51 18.26 4.32 6.49
C GLU A 51 19.45 3.65 5.79
N GLN A 52 19.65 2.34 6.01
CA GLN A 52 20.78 1.58 5.41
C GLN A 52 20.73 1.56 3.88
N GLU A 53 19.53 1.45 3.31
CA GLU A 53 19.32 1.46 1.86
C GLU A 53 19.24 2.87 1.27
N GLY A 54 19.26 3.91 2.09
CA GLY A 54 19.10 5.31 1.66
C GLY A 54 17.78 5.54 0.93
N ALA A 55 16.69 4.90 1.38
CA ALA A 55 15.42 4.97 0.71
C ALA A 55 14.71 6.29 0.99
N GLU A 56 14.40 7.04 -0.07
CA GLU A 56 13.69 8.33 0.02
C GLU A 56 12.15 8.16 0.04
N LEU A 57 11.65 6.98 -0.32
CA LEU A 57 10.22 6.67 -0.32
C LEU A 57 9.97 5.23 0.12
N VAL A 58 9.03 5.08 1.04
CA VAL A 58 8.47 3.79 1.45
C VAL A 58 7.11 3.59 0.76
N VAL A 59 6.92 2.47 0.09
CA VAL A 59 5.66 2.13 -0.55
C VAL A 59 5.01 0.96 0.19
N LEU A 60 3.83 1.19 0.73
CA LEU A 60 3.04 0.17 1.39
C LEU A 60 2.03 -0.41 0.40
N ALA A 61 2.27 -1.64 -0.01
CA ALA A 61 1.38 -2.37 -0.90
C ALA A 61 0.88 -3.64 -0.20
N ARG A 62 -0.43 -3.78 -0.07
CA ARG A 62 -1.07 -4.87 0.67
C ARG A 62 -0.59 -4.99 2.12
N TYR A 63 -0.26 -3.88 2.69
CA TYR A 63 0.12 -3.79 4.08
C TYR A 63 -1.15 -3.71 4.93
N MET A 64 -1.43 -4.75 5.71
CA MET A 64 -2.69 -4.92 6.44
C MET A 64 -2.51 -4.72 7.95
N GLN A 65 -1.48 -4.00 8.36
CA GLN A 65 -1.20 -3.73 9.75
C GLN A 65 -1.33 -2.24 10.01
N VAL A 66 -1.77 -1.89 11.21
CA VAL A 66 -1.77 -0.50 11.67
C VAL A 66 -0.33 -0.15 12.06
N LEU A 67 0.19 0.91 11.51
CA LEU A 67 1.49 1.45 11.88
C LEU A 67 1.39 2.18 13.22
N SER A 68 2.48 2.19 13.99
CA SER A 68 2.55 3.03 15.17
C SER A 68 2.61 4.52 14.80
N ASN A 69 2.18 5.37 15.73
CA ASN A 69 2.27 6.82 15.54
C ASN A 69 3.73 7.26 15.31
N ASP A 70 4.67 6.66 16.04
CA ASP A 70 6.09 6.96 15.92
C ASP A 70 6.61 6.66 14.52
N LEU A 71 6.23 5.51 13.94
CA LEU A 71 6.61 5.16 12.58
C LEU A 71 5.94 6.08 11.54
N CYS A 72 4.67 6.43 11.74
CA CYS A 72 3.98 7.38 10.87
C CYS A 72 4.66 8.75 10.87
N HIS A 73 5.06 9.25 12.05
CA HIS A 73 5.81 10.51 12.15
C HIS A 73 7.20 10.41 11.52
N ALA A 74 7.93 9.30 11.74
CA ALA A 74 9.24 9.11 11.15
C ALA A 74 9.23 9.06 9.61
N LEU A 75 8.12 8.62 9.03
CA LEU A 75 7.92 8.49 7.58
C LEU A 75 6.99 9.56 6.98
N GLU A 76 6.73 10.65 7.71
CA GLU A 76 5.83 11.71 7.25
C GLU A 76 6.29 12.30 5.90
N GLY A 77 5.38 12.30 4.92
CA GLY A 77 5.68 12.74 3.55
C GLY A 77 6.58 11.79 2.74
N GLN A 78 7.05 10.69 3.34
CA GLN A 78 7.95 9.72 2.73
C GLN A 78 7.36 8.31 2.64
N ALA A 79 6.10 8.12 3.00
CA ALA A 79 5.43 6.84 2.87
C ALA A 79 4.11 6.99 2.11
N ILE A 80 3.94 6.20 1.06
CA ILE A 80 2.69 6.11 0.27
C ILE A 80 2.08 4.74 0.50
N ASN A 81 0.79 4.72 0.88
CA ASN A 81 -0.03 3.52 0.94
C ASN A 81 -0.95 3.45 -0.28
N ILE A 82 -1.14 2.25 -0.84
CA ILE A 82 -2.21 1.96 -1.78
C ILE A 82 -3.34 1.26 -1.08
N HIS A 83 -4.49 1.93 -1.03
CA HIS A 83 -5.73 1.40 -0.48
C HIS A 83 -6.63 0.92 -1.61
N HIS A 84 -7.12 -0.33 -1.49
CA HIS A 84 -7.89 -1.03 -2.52
C HIS A 84 -9.33 -0.58 -2.61
N SER A 85 -9.66 0.63 -2.21
CA SER A 85 -10.99 1.15 -2.38
C SER A 85 -10.99 2.67 -2.52
N PHE A 86 -12.09 3.17 -3.02
CA PHE A 86 -12.38 4.59 -3.05
C PHE A 86 -12.77 5.02 -1.64
N LEU A 87 -11.90 5.77 -0.95
CA LEU A 87 -12.15 6.20 0.42
C LEU A 87 -13.28 7.25 0.49
N PRO A 88 -14.17 7.14 1.50
CA PRO A 88 -14.27 6.15 2.54
C PRO A 88 -15.10 4.93 2.08
N SER A 89 -14.64 3.70 2.29
CA SER A 89 -15.35 2.52 1.82
C SER A 89 -15.09 1.24 2.62
N PHE A 90 -15.51 0.11 2.09
CA PHE A 90 -15.60 -1.19 2.75
C PHE A 90 -14.42 -1.50 3.69
N LYS A 91 -14.73 -1.65 4.97
CA LYS A 91 -13.74 -2.04 5.99
C LYS A 91 -13.67 -3.57 6.10
N GLY A 92 -12.47 -4.10 6.35
CA GLY A 92 -12.26 -5.49 6.69
C GLY A 92 -11.79 -6.38 5.53
N ALA A 93 -11.94 -7.69 5.70
CA ALA A 93 -11.44 -8.70 4.75
C ALA A 93 -12.35 -8.85 3.53
N LYS A 94 -11.74 -9.25 2.40
CA LYS A 94 -12.42 -9.57 1.13
C LYS A 94 -13.29 -8.42 0.57
N PRO A 95 -12.74 -7.22 0.36
CA PRO A 95 -13.52 -6.05 -0.06
C PRO A 95 -14.25 -6.26 -1.39
N TYR A 96 -13.68 -6.97 -2.35
CA TYR A 96 -14.32 -7.25 -3.64
C TYR A 96 -15.49 -8.24 -3.55
N TRP A 97 -15.51 -9.12 -2.56
CA TRP A 97 -16.69 -9.95 -2.26
C TRP A 97 -17.82 -9.11 -1.68
N GLN A 98 -17.50 -8.22 -0.75
CA GLN A 98 -18.48 -7.27 -0.21
C GLN A 98 -19.04 -6.35 -1.30
N ALA A 99 -18.17 -5.89 -2.21
CA ALA A 99 -18.56 -5.07 -3.34
C ALA A 99 -19.53 -5.81 -4.28
N HIS A 100 -19.23 -7.08 -4.58
CA HIS A 100 -20.12 -7.93 -5.39
C HIS A 100 -21.49 -8.14 -4.72
N GLU A 101 -21.49 -8.53 -3.44
CA GLU A 101 -22.75 -8.73 -2.68
C GLU A 101 -23.60 -7.46 -2.61
N ARG A 102 -22.96 -6.29 -2.54
CA ARG A 102 -23.62 -4.98 -2.57
C ARG A 102 -24.08 -4.56 -3.96
N GLY A 103 -23.66 -5.25 -5.02
CA GLY A 103 -23.97 -4.89 -6.39
C GLY A 103 -23.45 -3.51 -6.79
N VAL A 104 -22.23 -3.14 -6.36
CA VAL A 104 -21.61 -1.85 -6.68
C VAL A 104 -21.45 -1.67 -8.19
N LYS A 105 -21.41 -0.44 -8.64
CA LYS A 105 -21.24 -0.07 -10.06
C LYS A 105 -19.88 0.49 -10.39
N ILE A 106 -19.08 0.73 -9.37
CA ILE A 106 -17.69 1.18 -9.47
C ILE A 106 -16.86 0.52 -8.38
N ILE A 107 -15.62 0.24 -8.70
CA ILE A 107 -14.54 -0.08 -7.75
C ILE A 107 -13.38 0.87 -8.02
N GLY A 108 -12.47 1.01 -7.07
CA GLY A 108 -11.37 1.95 -7.24
C GLY A 108 -10.20 1.70 -6.30
N ALA A 109 -9.21 2.57 -6.41
CA ALA A 109 -8.06 2.58 -5.52
C ALA A 109 -7.64 4.01 -5.20
N THR A 110 -7.02 4.18 -4.04
CA THR A 110 -6.49 5.46 -3.56
C THR A 110 -5.05 5.28 -3.11
N ALA A 111 -4.14 6.05 -3.68
CA ALA A 111 -2.79 6.23 -3.14
C ALA A 111 -2.75 7.51 -2.31
N HIS A 112 -2.33 7.40 -1.07
CA HIS A 112 -2.26 8.52 -0.13
C HIS A 112 -0.98 8.46 0.70
N TYR A 113 -0.52 9.59 1.21
CA TYR A 113 0.54 9.59 2.21
C TYR A 113 0.04 8.97 3.51
N VAL A 114 0.94 8.31 4.21
CA VAL A 114 0.64 7.68 5.49
C VAL A 114 0.62 8.73 6.59
N THR A 115 -0.39 8.65 7.46
CA THR A 115 -0.52 9.45 8.68
C THR A 115 -0.87 8.53 9.85
N ALA A 116 -0.90 9.09 11.07
CA ALA A 116 -1.32 8.36 12.26
C ALA A 116 -2.81 7.92 12.18
N ASP A 117 -3.61 8.68 11.44
CA ASP A 117 -5.02 8.34 11.19
C ASP A 117 -5.11 7.35 10.03
N LEU A 118 -5.66 6.18 10.31
CA LEU A 118 -5.72 5.06 9.37
C LEU A 118 -6.53 5.44 8.13
N ASP A 119 -5.90 5.33 6.96
CA ASP A 119 -6.48 5.60 5.63
C ASP A 119 -7.04 7.03 5.45
N GLU A 120 -6.60 8.00 6.27
CA GLU A 120 -7.05 9.39 6.23
C GLU A 120 -5.95 10.37 5.78
N GLY A 121 -4.82 9.87 5.32
CA GLY A 121 -3.71 10.71 4.86
C GLY A 121 -3.99 11.44 3.54
N PRO A 122 -3.19 12.48 3.23
CA PRO A 122 -3.34 13.28 2.01
C PRO A 122 -3.29 12.45 0.74
N ILE A 123 -4.32 12.56 -0.08
CA ILE A 123 -4.49 11.75 -1.30
C ILE A 123 -3.56 12.26 -2.38
N VAL A 124 -2.80 11.36 -3.00
CA VAL A 124 -1.90 11.66 -4.14
C VAL A 124 -2.59 11.34 -5.47
N GLU A 125 -3.24 10.18 -5.56
CA GLU A 125 -3.92 9.75 -6.78
C GLU A 125 -5.09 8.83 -6.44
N GLN A 126 -6.14 8.92 -7.24
CA GLN A 126 -7.30 8.02 -7.21
C GLN A 126 -7.73 7.67 -8.63
N ASP A 127 -8.22 6.45 -8.78
CA ASP A 127 -8.85 6.01 -10.03
C ASP A 127 -9.95 5.01 -9.75
N ILE A 128 -10.85 4.86 -10.71
CA ILE A 128 -12.00 3.94 -10.64
C ILE A 128 -12.14 3.13 -11.91
N ALA A 129 -12.75 1.96 -11.78
CA ALA A 129 -13.27 1.18 -12.90
C ALA A 129 -14.77 0.97 -12.75
N ARG A 130 -15.50 1.03 -13.87
CA ARG A 130 -16.90 0.63 -13.91
C ARG A 130 -17.01 -0.89 -13.92
N VAL A 131 -17.96 -1.37 -13.15
CA VAL A 131 -18.30 -2.80 -13.02
C VAL A 131 -19.81 -2.97 -13.02
N ASP A 132 -20.26 -4.19 -13.25
CA ASP A 132 -21.69 -4.50 -13.24
C ASP A 132 -21.99 -5.91 -12.69
N HIS A 133 -23.22 -6.35 -12.84
CA HIS A 133 -23.69 -7.63 -12.32
C HIS A 133 -23.11 -8.86 -13.02
N SER A 134 -22.49 -8.70 -14.18
CA SER A 134 -21.84 -9.79 -14.90
C SER A 134 -20.45 -10.12 -14.35
N ASN A 135 -19.84 -9.18 -13.62
CA ASN A 135 -18.53 -9.38 -13.03
C ASN A 135 -18.61 -10.19 -11.73
N ASP A 136 -18.00 -11.35 -11.73
CA ASP A 136 -17.87 -12.15 -10.52
C ASP A 136 -16.83 -11.58 -9.53
N PRO A 137 -16.77 -12.06 -8.28
CA PRO A 137 -15.79 -11.55 -7.29
C PRO A 137 -14.33 -11.73 -7.69
N GLN A 138 -14.00 -12.69 -8.55
CA GLN A 138 -12.64 -12.92 -9.03
C GLN A 138 -12.27 -11.89 -10.10
N GLU A 139 -13.20 -11.61 -11.02
CA GLU A 139 -13.07 -10.55 -12.02
C GLU A 139 -12.97 -9.19 -11.36
N LEU A 140 -13.83 -8.87 -10.36
CA LEU A 140 -13.72 -7.63 -9.58
C LEU A 140 -12.35 -7.52 -8.91
N THR A 141 -11.81 -8.62 -8.41
CA THR A 141 -10.46 -8.64 -7.82
C THR A 141 -9.38 -8.37 -8.86
N ALA A 142 -9.50 -8.90 -10.07
CA ALA A 142 -8.55 -8.68 -11.16
C ALA A 142 -8.57 -7.20 -11.60
N ILE A 143 -9.74 -6.67 -11.90
CA ILE A 143 -9.95 -5.26 -12.28
C ILE A 143 -9.42 -4.33 -11.18
N GLY A 144 -9.73 -4.62 -9.92
CA GLY A 144 -9.26 -3.83 -8.79
C GLY A 144 -7.73 -3.80 -8.67
N ARG A 145 -7.06 -4.93 -8.91
CA ARG A 145 -5.59 -5.00 -8.92
C ARG A 145 -4.96 -4.16 -10.03
N ASP A 146 -5.58 -4.13 -11.20
CA ASP A 146 -5.10 -3.32 -12.30
C ASP A 146 -5.21 -1.82 -11.96
N VAL A 147 -6.33 -1.41 -11.37
CA VAL A 147 -6.53 -0.03 -10.90
C VAL A 147 -5.53 0.30 -9.79
N GLU A 148 -5.36 -0.56 -8.77
CA GLU A 148 -4.37 -0.38 -7.71
C GLU A 148 -2.96 -0.17 -8.27
N SER A 149 -2.57 -1.01 -9.23
CA SER A 149 -1.23 -0.94 -9.86
C SER A 149 -1.02 0.36 -10.63
N ALA A 150 -2.02 0.79 -11.40
CA ALA A 150 -1.96 2.02 -12.18
C ALA A 150 -1.90 3.27 -11.28
N VAL A 151 -2.75 3.32 -10.25
CA VAL A 151 -2.80 4.41 -9.27
C VAL A 151 -1.48 4.51 -8.52
N LEU A 152 -0.97 3.39 -8.01
CA LEU A 152 0.29 3.37 -7.28
C LEU A 152 1.47 3.81 -8.16
N ALA A 153 1.54 3.30 -9.39
CA ALA A 153 2.61 3.66 -10.33
C ALA A 153 2.63 5.18 -10.63
N ARG A 154 1.45 5.79 -10.84
CA ARG A 154 1.34 7.24 -11.04
C ARG A 154 1.77 8.01 -9.80
N ALA A 155 1.26 7.63 -8.62
CA ALA A 155 1.57 8.30 -7.37
C ALA A 155 3.07 8.26 -7.05
N VAL A 156 3.72 7.11 -7.18
CA VAL A 156 5.16 6.94 -6.97
C VAL A 156 5.96 7.78 -7.99
N THR A 157 5.54 7.77 -9.25
CA THR A 157 6.20 8.55 -10.31
C THR A 157 6.15 10.04 -10.01
N TRP A 158 4.99 10.57 -9.64
CA TRP A 158 4.86 12.01 -9.35
C TRP A 158 5.60 12.42 -8.08
N HIS A 159 5.60 11.56 -7.06
CA HIS A 159 6.42 11.79 -5.87
C HIS A 159 7.93 11.83 -6.23
N ALA A 160 8.43 10.83 -6.95
CA ALA A 160 9.83 10.75 -7.36
C ALA A 160 10.25 11.93 -8.25
N GLN A 161 9.34 12.47 -9.05
CA GLN A 161 9.54 13.67 -9.87
C GLN A 161 9.33 14.98 -9.10
N ARG A 162 9.05 14.93 -7.79
CA ARG A 162 8.77 16.11 -6.95
C ARG A 162 7.59 16.94 -7.44
N ARG A 163 6.58 16.27 -8.00
CA ARG A 163 5.37 16.89 -8.56
C ARG A 163 4.20 16.92 -7.58
N VAL A 164 4.41 16.50 -6.35
CA VAL A 164 3.39 16.47 -5.29
C VAL A 164 3.79 17.45 -4.20
N LEU A 165 2.96 18.45 -3.96
CA LEU A 165 3.10 19.38 -2.86
C LEU A 165 2.06 19.08 -1.78
N MET A 166 2.52 18.99 -0.54
CA MET A 166 1.63 18.88 0.61
C MET A 166 1.00 20.24 0.92
N ASN A 167 -0.31 20.24 1.16
CA ASN A 167 -1.07 21.42 1.54
C ASN A 167 -2.03 21.06 2.68
N GLY A 168 -1.51 21.00 3.89
CA GLY A 168 -2.24 20.51 5.06
C GLY A 168 -2.71 19.07 4.85
N HIS A 169 -4.01 18.83 4.88
CA HIS A 169 -4.61 17.50 4.69
C HIS A 169 -4.84 17.12 3.22
N THR A 170 -4.38 17.92 2.28
CA THR A 170 -4.56 17.69 0.84
C THR A 170 -3.22 17.71 0.13
N THR A 171 -3.19 17.30 -1.13
CA THR A 171 -2.05 17.49 -2.02
C THR A 171 -2.40 18.35 -3.22
N VAL A 172 -1.38 19.01 -3.78
CA VAL A 172 -1.43 19.61 -5.11
C VAL A 172 -0.50 18.81 -6.00
N VAL A 173 -1.04 18.20 -7.05
CA VAL A 173 -0.29 17.35 -7.97
C VAL A 173 -0.17 18.02 -9.33
N PHE A 174 1.05 18.20 -9.80
CA PHE A 174 1.34 18.77 -11.12
C PHE A 174 1.43 17.62 -12.14
N LYS A 175 0.37 17.43 -12.92
CA LYS A 175 0.26 16.37 -13.93
C LYS A 175 0.92 16.75 -15.25
#